data_84873435a35efa621504a3ac26c2af58
#
_entry.id   84873435a35efa621504a3ac26c2af58
#
_cell.length_a   1.000
_cell.length_b   1.000
_cell.length_c   1.000
_cell.angle_alpha   90.00
_cell.angle_beta   90.00
_cell.angle_gamma   90.00
#
_symmetry.space_group_name_H-M   'P 1'
#
loop_
_entity.id
_entity.type
_entity.pdbx_description
1 polymer ?
#
loop_
_entity_poly.entity_id
_entity_poly.type
_entity_poly.pdbx_seq_one_letter_code
_entity_poly.pdbx_strand_id
1 'polypeptide(L)'
;YISVTGVQTCALPIFEASESPAAGAVAPLAVSLDASLSRTVVAERVERAAGVTLATSPLVVGGGRGVGSAEAFAPLEELASELGGVVGCSRAVTNNGWRNHTDQVGQTGTRIAPDLYMACGISGAIQHWVGAMASKKILAINTDPEANMVTKADYAVIGDLHKVIPAITAEIRRRRA
;
A
#
# COMPACT_ATOMS: atom_id res chain seq x y z
N TYR A 1 -21.97 18.34 1.64
CA TYR A 1 -21.45 17.69 2.87
C TYR A 1 -19.98 18.04 3.00
N ILE A 2 -19.67 18.98 3.89
CA ILE A 2 -18.27 19.25 4.26
C ILE A 2 -17.98 18.31 5.41
N SER A 3 -17.28 17.23 5.15
CA SER A 3 -16.75 16.35 6.19
C SER A 3 -15.56 17.06 6.83
N VAL A 4 -15.77 17.67 7.98
CA VAL A 4 -14.69 18.18 8.85
C VAL A 4 -14.14 17.02 9.64
N THR A 5 -13.29 16.22 9.00
CA THR A 5 -12.84 14.92 9.50
C THR A 5 -11.85 14.99 10.66
N GLY A 6 -11.25 16.15 10.97
CA GLY A 6 -10.21 16.24 12.01
C GLY A 6 -10.73 16.49 13.43
N VAL A 7 -11.81 17.21 13.59
CA VAL A 7 -12.33 17.61 14.91
C VAL A 7 -13.39 16.63 15.46
N GLN A 8 -14.12 15.98 14.58
CA GLN A 8 -15.18 15.05 14.96
C GLN A 8 -14.69 13.76 15.64
N THR A 9 -13.52 13.25 15.26
CA THR A 9 -12.99 12.00 15.83
C THR A 9 -12.60 12.13 17.31
N CYS A 10 -12.24 13.31 17.77
CA CYS A 10 -11.93 13.54 19.18
C CYS A 10 -13.18 13.80 20.03
N ALA A 11 -14.26 14.30 19.44
CA ALA A 11 -15.50 14.64 20.13
C ALA A 11 -16.52 13.48 20.20
N LEU A 12 -16.49 12.56 19.24
CA LEU A 12 -17.42 11.43 19.15
C LEU A 12 -17.51 10.56 20.41
N PRO A 13 -16.43 10.30 21.18
CA PRO A 13 -16.53 9.54 22.43
C PRO A 13 -17.16 10.31 23.59
N ILE A 14 -17.28 11.64 23.46
CA ILE A 14 -17.69 12.54 24.57
C ILE A 14 -19.12 13.04 24.41
N PHE A 15 -19.59 13.17 23.16
CA PHE A 15 -20.92 13.71 22.88
C PHE A 15 -21.72 12.75 22.01
N GLU A 16 -22.92 12.40 22.48
CA GLU A 16 -23.90 11.73 21.63
C GLU A 16 -24.47 12.73 20.62
N ALA A 17 -24.57 12.30 19.36
CA ALA A 17 -25.21 13.11 18.34
C ALA A 17 -26.71 13.17 18.58
N SER A 18 -27.27 14.36 18.77
CA SER A 18 -28.71 14.59 18.84
C SER A 18 -29.17 15.41 17.66
N GLU A 19 -30.31 15.07 17.08
CA GLU A 19 -30.95 15.91 16.08
C GLU A 19 -31.47 17.20 16.76
N SER A 20 -30.86 18.31 16.38
CA SER A 20 -31.37 19.63 16.79
C SER A 20 -31.86 20.34 15.52
N PRO A 21 -33.18 20.59 15.41
CA PRO A 21 -33.73 21.34 14.30
C PRO A 21 -33.36 22.84 14.43
N ALA A 22 -32.15 23.19 13.98
CA ALA A 22 -31.71 24.55 13.88
C ALA A 22 -31.76 24.98 12.40
N ALA A 23 -32.47 26.09 12.14
CA ALA A 23 -32.40 26.74 10.83
C ALA A 23 -31.04 27.42 10.67
N GLY A 24 -30.09 26.70 10.12
CA GLY A 24 -28.78 27.25 9.74
C GLY A 24 -28.91 28.04 8.44
N ALA A 25 -28.43 29.28 8.42
CA ALA A 25 -28.25 30.02 7.20
C ALA A 25 -26.80 29.93 6.71
N VAL A 26 -26.59 29.57 5.44
CA VAL A 26 -25.27 29.63 4.81
C VAL A 26 -25.03 31.04 4.31
N ALA A 27 -24.06 31.75 4.90
CA ALA A 27 -23.60 33.03 4.43
C ALA A 27 -22.31 32.85 3.63
N PRO A 28 -22.25 33.26 2.35
CA PRO A 28 -21.01 33.24 1.58
C PRO A 28 -20.06 34.32 2.13
N LEU A 29 -18.86 33.90 2.50
CA LEU A 29 -17.78 34.79 2.91
C LEU A 29 -16.80 34.94 1.76
N ALA A 30 -16.71 36.12 1.14
CA ALA A 30 -15.67 36.42 0.16
C ALA A 30 -14.40 36.83 0.92
N VAL A 31 -13.37 36.01 0.87
CA VAL A 31 -12.07 36.28 1.49
C VAL A 31 -11.08 36.62 0.40
N SER A 32 -10.45 37.80 0.48
CA SER A 32 -9.28 38.14 -0.33
C SER A 32 -8.02 37.75 0.44
N LEU A 33 -7.30 36.78 -0.06
CA LEU A 33 -6.04 36.31 0.54
C LEU A 33 -4.86 37.08 -0.09
N ASP A 34 -3.90 37.45 0.73
CA ASP A 34 -2.64 38.05 0.27
C ASP A 34 -1.84 37.01 -0.57
N ALA A 35 -1.25 37.48 -1.68
CA ALA A 35 -0.47 36.62 -2.58
C ALA A 35 0.73 35.95 -1.88
N SER A 36 1.22 36.52 -0.78
CA SER A 36 2.30 35.90 0.02
C SER A 36 1.89 34.60 0.67
N LEU A 37 0.58 34.34 0.85
CA LEU A 37 0.05 33.09 1.40
C LEU A 37 0.01 31.97 0.37
N SER A 38 0.19 32.27 -0.92
CA SER A 38 0.19 31.33 -2.04
C SER A 38 1.59 30.87 -2.44
N ARG A 39 2.53 30.79 -1.48
CA ARG A 39 3.91 30.34 -1.74
C ARG A 39 4.00 28.88 -2.13
N THR A 40 3.04 28.07 -1.72
CA THR A 40 2.95 26.67 -2.09
C THR A 40 1.69 26.46 -2.92
N VAL A 41 1.87 26.02 -4.14
CA VAL A 41 0.77 25.70 -5.06
C VAL A 41 0.79 24.22 -5.41
N VAL A 42 -0.38 23.67 -5.71
CA VAL A 42 -0.49 22.31 -6.25
C VAL A 42 0.02 22.37 -7.69
N ALA A 43 1.20 21.80 -7.94
CA ALA A 43 1.81 21.76 -9.27
C ALA A 43 1.11 20.74 -10.17
N GLU A 44 0.69 19.61 -9.60
CA GLU A 44 0.01 18.55 -10.33
C GLU A 44 -0.95 17.81 -9.40
N ARG A 45 -2.10 17.43 -9.92
CA ARG A 45 -3.06 16.55 -9.28
C ARG A 45 -3.17 15.26 -10.08
N VAL A 46 -2.57 14.20 -9.59
CA VAL A 46 -2.71 12.87 -10.20
C VAL A 46 -4.00 12.23 -9.69
N GLU A 47 -4.99 12.06 -10.56
CA GLU A 47 -6.16 11.25 -10.28
C GLU A 47 -5.84 9.79 -10.53
N ARG A 48 -6.03 8.95 -9.52
CA ARG A 48 -5.88 7.51 -9.69
C ARG A 48 -7.02 6.99 -10.56
N ALA A 49 -6.70 6.17 -11.55
CA ALA A 49 -7.70 5.46 -12.33
C ALA A 49 -8.62 4.66 -11.40
N ALA A 50 -9.92 4.64 -11.71
CA ALA A 50 -10.87 3.80 -11.00
C ALA A 50 -10.45 2.33 -11.18
N GLY A 51 -10.18 1.62 -10.08
CA GLY A 51 -9.73 0.24 -10.13
C GLY A 51 -9.26 -0.27 -8.78
N VAL A 52 -8.77 -1.50 -8.76
CA VAL A 52 -8.17 -2.11 -7.57
C VAL A 52 -6.83 -1.43 -7.28
N THR A 53 -6.70 -0.85 -6.09
CA THR A 53 -5.50 -0.15 -5.65
C THR A 53 -4.78 -0.96 -4.57
N LEU A 54 -3.56 -0.55 -4.20
CA LEU A 54 -2.85 -1.15 -3.05
C LEU A 54 -3.69 -1.17 -1.76
N ALA A 55 -4.49 -0.14 -1.54
CA ALA A 55 -5.30 -0.01 -0.32
C ALA A 55 -6.54 -0.93 -0.33
N THR A 56 -7.04 -1.30 -1.50
CA THR A 56 -8.31 -2.02 -1.66
C THR A 56 -8.15 -3.45 -2.20
N SER A 57 -6.96 -3.80 -2.66
CA SER A 57 -6.70 -5.15 -3.20
C SER A 57 -6.76 -6.22 -2.10
N PRO A 58 -7.46 -7.33 -2.34
CA PRO A 58 -7.44 -8.47 -1.44
C PRO A 58 -6.11 -9.25 -1.50
N LEU A 59 -5.31 -9.03 -2.53
CA LEU A 59 -4.01 -9.67 -2.70
C LEU A 59 -2.97 -8.66 -3.18
N VAL A 60 -1.84 -8.61 -2.47
CA VAL A 60 -0.72 -7.74 -2.81
C VAL A 60 0.56 -8.56 -2.92
N VAL A 61 1.27 -8.42 -4.04
CA VAL A 61 2.61 -9.00 -4.25
C VAL A 61 3.63 -7.88 -4.09
N GLY A 62 4.34 -7.87 -2.98
CA GLY A 62 5.32 -6.83 -2.64
C GLY A 62 6.74 -7.22 -3.02
N GLY A 63 7.43 -6.37 -3.80
CA GLY A 63 8.83 -6.53 -4.13
C GLY A 63 9.75 -5.65 -3.28
N GLY A 64 10.84 -6.23 -2.77
CA GLY A 64 11.89 -5.52 -2.06
C GLY A 64 13.16 -5.32 -2.88
N ARG A 65 14.20 -4.84 -2.21
CA ARG A 65 15.53 -4.69 -2.82
C ARG A 65 16.10 -6.01 -3.36
N GLY A 66 15.67 -7.14 -2.79
CA GLY A 66 16.08 -8.47 -3.27
C GLY A 66 15.62 -8.82 -4.68
N VAL A 67 14.68 -8.05 -5.27
CA VAL A 67 14.28 -8.19 -6.69
C VAL A 67 15.42 -7.81 -7.64
N GLY A 68 16.28 -6.85 -7.27
CA GLY A 68 17.54 -6.54 -7.96
C GLY A 68 17.48 -5.44 -9.01
N SER A 69 16.39 -5.30 -9.78
CA SER A 69 16.23 -4.23 -10.78
C SER A 69 14.77 -3.93 -11.07
N ALA A 70 14.50 -2.90 -11.87
CA ALA A 70 13.14 -2.55 -12.32
C ALA A 70 12.54 -3.64 -13.21
N GLU A 71 13.34 -4.17 -14.13
CA GLU A 71 12.92 -5.21 -15.10
C GLU A 71 12.59 -6.53 -14.39
N ALA A 72 13.27 -6.81 -13.29
CA ALA A 72 13.05 -8.03 -12.50
C ALA A 72 11.72 -8.05 -11.73
N PHE A 73 10.94 -6.97 -11.79
CA PHE A 73 9.56 -6.95 -11.30
C PHE A 73 8.56 -7.67 -12.21
N ALA A 74 8.89 -7.92 -13.48
CA ALA A 74 7.98 -8.56 -14.44
C ALA A 74 7.38 -9.89 -13.94
N PRO A 75 8.13 -10.83 -13.33
CA PRO A 75 7.54 -12.06 -12.78
C PRO A 75 6.59 -11.81 -11.60
N LEU A 76 6.81 -10.75 -10.80
CA LEU A 76 5.91 -10.38 -9.71
C LEU A 76 4.60 -9.80 -10.26
N GLU A 77 4.69 -9.01 -11.32
CA GLU A 77 3.52 -8.45 -12.03
C GLU A 77 2.69 -9.56 -12.67
N GLU A 78 3.36 -10.52 -13.31
CA GLU A 78 2.72 -11.71 -13.88
C GLU A 78 1.97 -12.51 -12.80
N LEU A 79 2.63 -12.80 -11.67
CA LEU A 79 2.02 -13.51 -10.54
C LEU A 79 0.82 -12.73 -9.97
N ALA A 80 0.96 -11.42 -9.77
CA ALA A 80 -0.11 -10.57 -9.27
C ALA A 80 -1.32 -10.59 -10.22
N SER A 81 -1.08 -10.48 -11.53
CA SER A 81 -2.12 -10.57 -12.57
C SER A 81 -2.83 -11.91 -12.54
N GLU A 82 -2.12 -13.03 -12.46
CA GLU A 82 -2.70 -14.37 -12.37
C GLU A 82 -3.59 -14.53 -11.14
N LEU A 83 -3.24 -13.89 -10.04
CA LEU A 83 -3.99 -13.98 -8.80
C LEU A 83 -5.08 -12.89 -8.65
N GLY A 84 -5.21 -11.98 -9.61
CA GLY A 84 -6.14 -10.86 -9.55
C GLY A 84 -5.77 -9.83 -8.49
N GLY A 85 -4.49 -9.73 -8.17
CA GLY A 85 -3.94 -8.80 -7.19
C GLY A 85 -3.20 -7.62 -7.81
N VAL A 86 -2.49 -6.86 -6.98
CA VAL A 86 -1.67 -5.73 -7.38
C VAL A 86 -0.24 -5.87 -6.87
N VAL A 87 0.69 -5.18 -7.56
CA VAL A 87 2.08 -5.14 -7.13
C VAL A 87 2.32 -3.93 -6.24
N GLY A 88 2.96 -4.18 -5.09
CA GLY A 88 3.52 -3.15 -4.23
C GLY A 88 5.03 -3.25 -4.14
N CYS A 89 5.66 -2.29 -3.50
CA CYS A 89 7.11 -2.33 -3.31
C CYS A 89 7.55 -1.70 -1.97
N SER A 90 8.78 -1.99 -1.59
CA SER A 90 9.40 -1.36 -0.43
C SER A 90 9.96 0.02 -0.78
N ARG A 91 10.18 0.87 0.24
CA ARG A 91 10.82 2.19 0.08
C ARG A 91 12.22 2.09 -0.58
N ALA A 92 12.97 1.02 -0.35
CA ALA A 92 14.25 0.84 -1.01
C ALA A 92 14.14 0.76 -2.53
N VAL A 93 13.05 0.19 -3.04
CA VAL A 93 12.75 0.08 -4.47
C VAL A 93 12.40 1.45 -5.07
N THR A 94 11.58 2.24 -4.40
CA THR A 94 11.23 3.60 -4.87
C THR A 94 12.43 4.55 -4.80
N ASN A 95 13.28 4.43 -3.79
CA ASN A 95 14.51 5.19 -3.69
C ASN A 95 15.51 4.88 -4.82
N ASN A 96 15.51 3.63 -5.32
CA ASN A 96 16.31 3.22 -6.47
C ASN A 96 15.67 3.60 -7.81
N GLY A 97 14.47 4.20 -7.81
CA GLY A 97 13.75 4.57 -9.03
C GLY A 97 13.18 3.37 -9.82
N TRP A 98 13.14 2.16 -9.22
CA TRP A 98 12.63 0.98 -9.92
C TRP A 98 11.11 0.96 -10.05
N ARG A 99 10.39 1.61 -9.12
CA ARG A 99 8.93 1.78 -9.15
C ARG A 99 8.52 3.15 -8.63
N ASN A 100 7.29 3.55 -8.95
CA ASN A 100 6.74 4.81 -8.50
C ASN A 100 6.43 4.80 -7.00
N HIS A 101 6.44 5.97 -6.39
CA HIS A 101 6.10 6.12 -4.97
C HIS A 101 4.66 5.71 -4.64
N THR A 102 3.76 5.76 -5.61
CA THR A 102 2.38 5.28 -5.49
C THR A 102 2.27 3.80 -5.16
N ASP A 103 3.28 3.01 -5.54
CA ASP A 103 3.34 1.57 -5.31
C ASP A 103 4.00 1.23 -3.96
N GLN A 104 4.46 2.24 -3.23
CA GLN A 104 5.18 2.02 -1.98
C GLN A 104 4.24 1.56 -0.86
N VAL A 105 4.58 0.43 -0.24
CA VAL A 105 3.98 -0.08 1.00
C VAL A 105 4.83 0.36 2.18
N GLY A 106 4.19 0.89 3.22
CA GLY A 106 4.88 1.27 4.44
C GLY A 106 4.30 2.51 5.12
N GLN A 107 4.96 2.95 6.17
CA GLN A 107 4.57 4.12 6.96
C GLN A 107 4.49 5.41 6.12
N THR A 108 5.41 5.57 5.17
CA THR A 108 5.49 6.74 4.28
C THR A 108 4.89 6.49 2.90
N GLY A 109 4.28 5.33 2.69
CA GLY A 109 3.55 4.94 1.51
C GLY A 109 2.12 4.56 1.84
N THR A 110 1.58 3.57 1.13
CA THR A 110 0.24 3.03 1.39
C THR A 110 0.29 2.00 2.51
N ARG A 111 -0.60 2.11 3.49
CA ARG A 111 -0.89 1.04 4.45
C ARG A 111 -1.88 0.09 3.80
N ILE A 112 -1.58 -1.20 3.84
CA ILE A 112 -2.36 -2.25 3.20
C ILE A 112 -2.94 -3.22 4.23
N ALA A 113 -4.09 -3.80 3.91
CA ALA A 113 -4.75 -4.82 4.72
C ALA A 113 -5.36 -5.93 3.83
N PRO A 114 -4.58 -6.54 2.92
CA PRO A 114 -5.08 -7.60 2.04
C PRO A 114 -5.38 -8.88 2.81
N ASP A 115 -6.10 -9.78 2.17
CA ASP A 115 -6.26 -11.16 2.65
C ASP A 115 -4.93 -11.92 2.60
N LEU A 116 -4.12 -11.67 1.55
CA LEU A 116 -2.77 -12.22 1.42
C LEU A 116 -1.78 -11.14 0.95
N TYR A 117 -0.71 -10.98 1.72
CA TYR A 117 0.47 -10.22 1.33
C TYR A 117 1.64 -11.14 1.07
N MET A 118 2.17 -11.13 -0.16
CA MET A 118 3.37 -11.88 -0.54
C MET A 118 4.57 -10.94 -0.55
N ALA A 119 5.47 -11.08 0.41
CA ALA A 119 6.64 -10.22 0.59
C ALA A 119 7.88 -10.87 -0.03
N CYS A 120 8.27 -10.42 -1.23
CA CYS A 120 9.34 -11.01 -2.04
C CYS A 120 10.63 -10.18 -1.95
N GLY A 121 11.68 -10.73 -1.35
CA GLY A 121 12.97 -10.06 -1.18
C GLY A 121 12.92 -8.79 -0.32
N ILE A 122 12.02 -8.76 0.67
CA ILE A 122 11.82 -7.65 1.60
C ILE A 122 12.42 -8.01 2.95
N SER A 123 13.29 -7.16 3.48
CA SER A 123 13.93 -7.36 4.80
C SER A 123 12.97 -7.16 5.99
N GLY A 124 11.89 -6.39 5.81
CA GLY A 124 10.91 -6.15 6.87
C GLY A 124 11.33 -5.09 7.89
N ALA A 125 12.02 -4.03 7.46
CA ALA A 125 12.25 -2.87 8.30
C ALA A 125 10.94 -2.36 8.92
N ILE A 126 11.03 -1.80 10.14
CA ILE A 126 9.83 -1.42 10.92
C ILE A 126 8.87 -0.50 10.14
N GLN A 127 9.40 0.40 9.32
CA GLN A 127 8.59 1.31 8.51
C GLN A 127 7.78 0.59 7.42
N HIS A 128 8.33 -0.49 6.86
CA HIS A 128 7.60 -1.34 5.92
C HIS A 128 6.58 -2.20 6.65
N TRP A 129 6.99 -2.82 7.75
CA TRP A 129 6.14 -3.66 8.58
C TRP A 129 4.86 -2.94 9.02
N VAL A 130 4.97 -1.71 9.54
CA VAL A 130 3.81 -0.89 9.96
C VAL A 130 2.79 -0.70 8.82
N GLY A 131 3.25 -0.68 7.57
CA GLY A 131 2.36 -0.58 6.41
C GLY A 131 1.68 -1.89 6.00
N ALA A 132 2.23 -3.05 6.40
CA ALA A 132 1.77 -4.36 5.96
C ALA A 132 1.19 -5.25 7.08
N MET A 133 1.40 -4.89 8.34
CA MET A 133 1.04 -5.70 9.51
C MET A 133 -0.46 -5.97 9.68
N ALA A 134 -1.32 -5.20 9.00
CA ALA A 134 -2.77 -5.41 9.01
C ALA A 134 -3.24 -6.45 7.98
N SER A 135 -2.33 -7.06 7.22
CA SER A 135 -2.63 -8.15 6.30
C SER A 135 -3.14 -9.37 7.07
N LYS A 136 -4.17 -10.07 6.57
CA LYS A 136 -4.71 -11.26 7.25
C LYS A 136 -3.69 -12.41 7.24
N LYS A 137 -2.95 -12.57 6.14
CA LYS A 137 -1.88 -13.55 5.99
C LYS A 137 -0.68 -12.93 5.29
N ILE A 138 0.50 -13.30 5.74
CA ILE A 138 1.76 -12.87 5.13
C ILE A 138 2.57 -14.10 4.74
N LEU A 139 2.93 -14.18 3.45
CA LEU A 139 3.90 -15.13 2.91
C LEU A 139 5.19 -14.37 2.59
N ALA A 140 6.28 -14.68 3.26
CA ALA A 140 7.59 -14.12 2.97
C ALA A 140 8.40 -15.06 2.07
N ILE A 141 9.03 -14.52 1.04
CA ILE A 141 9.98 -15.22 0.17
C ILE A 141 11.30 -14.47 0.24
N ASN A 142 12.31 -15.09 0.83
CA ASN A 142 13.60 -14.46 1.05
C ASN A 142 14.72 -15.50 1.07
N THR A 143 15.94 -15.10 0.76
CA THR A 143 17.14 -15.93 0.93
C THR A 143 17.68 -15.89 2.37
N ASP A 144 17.34 -14.83 3.12
CA ASP A 144 17.76 -14.63 4.50
C ASP A 144 16.67 -15.11 5.46
N PRO A 145 16.90 -16.23 6.22
CA PRO A 145 15.95 -16.74 7.19
C PRO A 145 15.75 -15.84 8.40
N GLU A 146 16.73 -14.98 8.71
CA GLU A 146 16.70 -14.05 9.85
C GLU A 146 16.07 -12.69 9.51
N ALA A 147 15.65 -12.49 8.26
CA ALA A 147 14.99 -11.25 7.86
C ALA A 147 13.72 -11.02 8.71
N ASN A 148 13.54 -9.79 9.22
CA ASN A 148 12.38 -9.44 10.05
C ASN A 148 11.02 -9.76 9.37
N MET A 149 10.97 -9.72 8.04
CA MET A 149 9.76 -10.10 7.31
C MET A 149 9.49 -11.59 7.40
N VAL A 150 10.53 -12.42 7.36
CA VAL A 150 10.45 -13.88 7.49
C VAL A 150 10.01 -14.26 8.90
N THR A 151 10.65 -13.70 9.93
CA THR A 151 10.35 -14.02 11.33
C THR A 151 8.95 -13.61 11.78
N LYS A 152 8.32 -12.66 11.09
CA LYS A 152 6.98 -12.13 11.41
C LYS A 152 5.89 -12.66 10.47
N ALA A 153 6.24 -13.36 9.41
CA ALA A 153 5.29 -13.89 8.45
C ALA A 153 4.55 -15.13 9.00
N ASP A 154 3.32 -15.35 8.52
CA ASP A 154 2.59 -16.60 8.79
C ASP A 154 3.24 -17.80 8.09
N TYR A 155 3.79 -17.55 6.89
CA TYR A 155 4.47 -18.55 6.06
C TYR A 155 5.76 -17.98 5.49
N ALA A 156 6.79 -18.79 5.40
CA ALA A 156 8.05 -18.39 4.80
C ALA A 156 8.58 -19.45 3.82
N VAL A 157 9.11 -18.98 2.71
CA VAL A 157 9.89 -19.76 1.77
C VAL A 157 11.30 -19.21 1.74
N ILE A 158 12.25 -19.98 2.21
CA ILE A 158 13.67 -19.61 2.16
C ILE A 158 14.24 -20.08 0.84
N GLY A 159 14.46 -19.13 -0.06
CA GLY A 159 14.94 -19.41 -1.40
C GLY A 159 15.05 -18.18 -2.28
N ASP A 160 15.62 -18.40 -3.47
CA ASP A 160 15.76 -17.38 -4.49
C ASP A 160 14.40 -17.08 -5.14
N LEU A 161 13.93 -15.84 -4.95
CA LEU A 161 12.65 -15.38 -5.50
C LEU A 161 12.56 -15.50 -7.03
N HIS A 162 13.69 -15.37 -7.73
CA HIS A 162 13.74 -15.50 -9.20
C HIS A 162 13.45 -16.93 -9.69
N LYS A 163 13.57 -17.93 -8.81
CA LYS A 163 13.19 -19.32 -9.08
C LYS A 163 11.80 -19.64 -8.51
N VAL A 164 11.52 -19.13 -7.31
CA VAL A 164 10.29 -19.43 -6.58
C VAL A 164 9.07 -18.81 -7.25
N ILE A 165 9.14 -17.52 -7.65
CA ILE A 165 7.99 -16.80 -8.22
C ILE A 165 7.51 -17.42 -9.54
N PRO A 166 8.38 -17.69 -10.53
CA PRO A 166 7.95 -18.37 -11.76
C PRO A 166 7.38 -19.77 -11.51
N ALA A 167 7.93 -20.52 -10.56
CA ALA A 167 7.42 -21.84 -10.19
C ALA A 167 6.01 -21.78 -9.59
N ILE A 168 5.73 -20.78 -8.74
CA ILE A 168 4.39 -20.53 -8.20
C ILE A 168 3.43 -20.19 -9.35
N THR A 169 3.81 -19.29 -10.24
CA THR A 169 2.97 -18.88 -11.38
C THR A 169 2.64 -20.09 -12.28
N ALA A 170 3.64 -20.90 -12.60
CA ALA A 170 3.45 -22.12 -13.40
C ALA A 170 2.51 -23.13 -12.73
N GLU A 171 2.66 -23.34 -11.42
CA GLU A 171 1.79 -24.26 -10.67
C GLU A 171 0.34 -23.76 -10.57
N ILE A 172 0.15 -22.44 -10.40
CA ILE A 172 -1.19 -21.84 -10.41
C ILE A 172 -1.88 -22.09 -11.75
N ARG A 173 -1.17 -21.86 -12.86
CA ARG A 173 -1.69 -22.12 -14.21
C ARG A 173 -2.05 -23.58 -14.41
N ARG A 174 -1.16 -24.48 -13.98
CA ARG A 174 -1.41 -25.93 -14.05
C ARG A 174 -2.67 -26.37 -13.29
N ARG A 175 -2.97 -25.74 -12.16
CA ARG A 175 -4.16 -26.09 -11.36
C ARG A 175 -5.46 -25.47 -11.88
N ARG A 176 -5.35 -24.44 -12.72
CA ARG A 176 -6.51 -23.78 -13.32
C ARG A 176 -6.89 -24.34 -14.69
N ALA A 177 -5.95 -25.05 -15.35
CA ALA A 177 -6.18 -25.77 -16.60
C ALA A 177 -6.87 -27.12 -16.32
#